data_c897d98a9f28ccf5c1e63e0b0674e731
#
_entry.id   c897d98a9f28ccf5c1e63e0b0674e731
#
_cell.length_a   1.000
_cell.length_b   1.000
_cell.length_c   1.000
_cell.angle_alpha   90.00
_cell.angle_beta   90.00
_cell.angle_gamma   90.00
#
_symmetry.space_group_name_H-M   'P 1'
#
loop_
_entity.id
_entity.type
_entity.pdbx_description
1 polymer ?
#
loop_
_entity_poly.entity_id
_entity_poly.type
_entity_poly.pdbx_seq_one_letter_code
_entity_poly.pdbx_strand_id
1 'polypeptide(L)'
;MGTYSHRLLLASSYRVRDPRRRTDGCYGDSCSCASADAPNMAAAAAARAVSVGPGLRGLQGTLPLVVILGATGTGKSTLALQLGQRLGGEIVSADSMQVYEGLDIITNKVSAREQRMCQHHMISFVDPLVTNYTVVDFRNKATALIEDIFARDKIPIVVGGTNYYIEALLWKVLVNAKPQEMDTEKVIDRKVELEKEDGHVLHKRLSQVDPERAAKLHPHDKRKVARSLQVFEETGISHSEFLHRQQAEEGGGPLGGPLKFPNPCILWLHTDQTVLDERLDKRVDDMLAAGLLDELRDFHRRYNQKKVAENSQDYQRGIFQSIGFKEFHEYLITEGKCTPETSNQLLKKGIEALKQVTKRYARKQNRWVKNRFLSRPGPSVPPVYGLEVSDVSKWEESVLEPALEIVRSFIQGHQPAAAPVKMPCNETENKRSYHMCDLCDRIIIGDREWAAAPGSPVRVLGVDMAPLGTPCCAHRKSKSHLHQLKKRRKLDSDAVATIESQSISPDRDKELKEKGSPGQNDEELKSSV
;
A
#
# COMPACT_ATOMS: atom_id res chain seq x y z
N MET A 1 3.33 -46.95 -40.02
CA MET A 1 4.38 -46.41 -40.90
C MET A 1 4.57 -44.98 -40.39
N GLY A 2 5.53 -44.74 -39.58
CA GLY A 2 6.96 -44.47 -39.73
C GLY A 2 7.08 -42.95 -39.78
N THR A 3 7.90 -42.25 -39.09
CA THR A 3 9.22 -42.47 -38.46
C THR A 3 9.57 -41.33 -37.50
N TYR A 4 10.30 -41.70 -36.49
CA TYR A 4 11.06 -40.88 -35.52
C TYR A 4 11.97 -39.81 -36.15
N SER A 5 12.19 -38.70 -35.46
CA SER A 5 13.52 -38.11 -35.37
C SER A 5 13.75 -37.31 -34.08
N HIS A 6 14.64 -37.79 -33.25
CA HIS A 6 15.37 -37.15 -32.16
C HIS A 6 16.34 -36.08 -32.66
N ARG A 7 16.53 -34.99 -31.94
CA ARG A 7 17.79 -34.28 -31.71
C ARG A 7 17.62 -33.39 -30.49
N LEU A 8 18.19 -33.74 -29.37
CA LEU A 8 19.55 -33.51 -28.84
C LEU A 8 19.73 -32.12 -28.19
N LEU A 9 19.85 -32.21 -26.89
CA LEU A 9 20.38 -31.32 -25.87
C LEU A 9 21.68 -30.61 -26.28
N LEU A 10 21.77 -29.32 -25.92
CA LEU A 10 23.07 -28.70 -25.63
C LEU A 10 22.95 -27.89 -24.34
N ALA A 11 23.52 -28.42 -23.28
CA ALA A 11 23.81 -27.78 -22.02
C ALA A 11 25.02 -26.84 -22.20
N SER A 12 24.85 -25.57 -21.87
CA SER A 12 25.97 -24.62 -21.74
C SER A 12 26.25 -24.39 -20.27
N SER A 13 27.34 -25.00 -19.82
CA SER A 13 27.92 -24.85 -18.49
C SER A 13 28.66 -23.53 -18.36
N TYR A 14 28.22 -22.64 -17.45
CA TYR A 14 29.02 -21.50 -17.00
C TYR A 14 29.84 -21.91 -15.79
N ARG A 15 31.20 -21.89 -15.97
CA ARG A 15 32.19 -22.10 -14.93
C ARG A 15 32.31 -20.89 -14.03
N VAL A 16 32.12 -21.11 -12.75
CA VAL A 16 32.54 -20.22 -11.66
C VAL A 16 34.06 -20.21 -11.57
N ARG A 17 34.70 -19.06 -11.64
CA ARG A 17 36.13 -18.88 -11.32
C ARG A 17 36.26 -18.47 -9.86
N ASP A 18 36.95 -19.33 -9.11
CA ASP A 18 37.44 -19.09 -7.75
C ASP A 18 38.80 -18.33 -7.83
N PRO A 19 39.03 -17.23 -7.12
CA PRO A 19 40.29 -16.56 -7.01
C PRO A 19 40.95 -16.83 -5.65
N ARG A 20 41.60 -17.99 -5.49
CA ARG A 20 42.62 -18.20 -4.46
C ARG A 20 43.85 -18.82 -5.09
N ARG A 21 44.88 -18.01 -5.34
CA ARG A 21 46.28 -18.42 -5.29
C ARG A 21 47.17 -17.25 -4.88
N ARG A 22 47.84 -17.48 -3.77
CA ARG A 22 49.00 -16.76 -3.26
C ARG A 22 50.19 -16.89 -4.21
N THR A 23 51.04 -15.87 -4.25
CA THR A 23 52.49 -16.05 -4.32
C THR A 23 53.18 -14.95 -3.52
N ASP A 24 54.13 -15.38 -2.73
CA ASP A 24 55.00 -14.67 -1.81
C ASP A 24 56.08 -13.82 -2.54
N GLY A 25 56.61 -12.83 -1.82
CA GLY A 25 57.97 -12.36 -2.17
C GLY A 25 58.33 -10.96 -1.68
N CYS A 26 58.89 -10.87 -0.50
CA CYS A 26 60.13 -10.17 -0.07
C CYS A 26 60.23 -8.64 0.14
N TYR A 27 60.52 -8.31 1.41
CA TYR A 27 61.58 -7.48 1.99
C TYR A 27 61.65 -5.95 1.73
N GLY A 28 61.67 -5.22 2.84
CA GLY A 28 62.54 -4.09 3.03
C GLY A 28 62.02 -2.95 3.89
N ASP A 29 62.38 -2.98 5.19
CA ASP A 29 62.80 -1.92 6.10
C ASP A 29 61.96 -0.65 6.40
N SER A 30 61.57 -0.62 7.66
CA SER A 30 61.73 0.41 8.72
C SER A 30 61.57 1.91 8.38
N CYS A 31 60.65 2.60 9.06
CA CYS A 31 60.90 3.60 10.09
C CYS A 31 59.63 4.20 10.73
N SER A 32 59.60 4.11 12.02
CA SER A 32 59.13 4.93 13.16
C SER A 32 58.15 6.08 12.97
N CYS A 33 57.12 6.01 13.87
CA CYS A 33 56.59 7.08 14.74
C CYS A 33 55.98 8.34 14.13
N ALA A 34 54.65 8.43 14.29
CA ALA A 34 54.02 9.50 15.10
C ALA A 34 52.50 9.31 15.17
N SER A 35 52.00 9.24 16.37
CA SER A 35 50.58 9.32 16.72
C SER A 35 50.06 10.71 16.34
N ALA A 36 48.99 10.77 15.57
CA ALA A 36 48.12 11.94 15.48
C ALA A 36 46.71 11.51 15.18
N ASP A 37 45.81 12.00 15.95
CA ASP A 37 44.38 11.82 16.02
C ASP A 37 43.69 11.67 14.66
N ALA A 38 42.89 10.61 14.52
CA ALA A 38 41.95 10.42 13.42
C ALA A 38 40.66 11.20 13.73
N PRO A 39 40.30 12.23 12.97
CA PRO A 39 38.97 12.81 13.06
C PRO A 39 37.97 11.90 12.38
N ASN A 40 36.89 11.70 13.08
CA ASN A 40 35.65 11.03 12.79
C ASN A 40 35.18 11.21 11.32
N MET A 41 35.36 10.19 10.47
CA MET A 41 34.97 10.19 9.05
C MET A 41 33.51 9.71 8.87
N ALA A 42 32.60 10.24 9.67
CA ALA A 42 31.16 9.93 9.56
C ALA A 42 30.30 11.10 9.05
N ALA A 43 30.89 12.21 8.61
CA ALA A 43 30.15 13.42 8.21
C ALA A 43 30.41 13.92 6.79
N ALA A 44 30.99 13.13 5.89
CA ALA A 44 31.33 13.57 4.53
C ALA A 44 30.65 12.77 3.40
N ALA A 45 29.40 12.30 3.62
CA ALA A 45 28.56 11.74 2.55
C ALA A 45 27.54 12.74 2.02
N ALA A 46 27.74 14.03 2.26
CA ALA A 46 26.89 15.08 1.71
C ALA A 46 27.60 15.74 0.52
N ALA A 47 26.93 15.73 -0.63
CA ALA A 47 27.25 16.45 -1.85
C ALA A 47 28.51 15.97 -2.62
N ARG A 48 28.48 14.76 -3.18
CA ARG A 48 29.17 14.55 -4.45
C ARG A 48 28.37 15.25 -5.55
N ALA A 49 28.93 16.35 -6.07
CA ALA A 49 28.45 16.96 -7.30
C ALA A 49 28.46 15.86 -8.39
N VAL A 50 27.27 15.54 -8.92
CA VAL A 50 27.13 14.58 -10.02
C VAL A 50 27.73 15.26 -11.25
N SER A 51 28.78 14.68 -11.84
CA SER A 51 29.36 15.20 -13.07
C SER A 51 28.36 14.94 -14.23
N VAL A 52 28.02 15.97 -14.94
CA VAL A 52 27.02 15.98 -16.01
C VAL A 52 27.68 15.51 -17.31
N GLY A 53 27.04 14.58 -18.05
CA GLY A 53 27.53 14.03 -19.33
C GLY A 53 27.72 15.09 -20.44
N PRO A 54 28.28 14.71 -21.61
CA PRO A 54 28.73 15.70 -22.63
C PRO A 54 27.67 16.68 -23.14
N GLY A 55 26.38 16.36 -22.97
CA GLY A 55 25.26 17.22 -23.36
C GLY A 55 24.76 18.16 -22.26
N LEU A 56 25.18 17.93 -21.00
CA LEU A 56 24.71 18.70 -19.84
C LEU A 56 25.87 19.32 -19.04
N ARG A 57 27.12 19.17 -19.52
CA ARG A 57 28.31 19.79 -18.92
C ARG A 57 28.25 21.32 -19.05
N GLY A 58 28.09 21.99 -17.93
CA GLY A 58 28.00 23.45 -17.84
C GLY A 58 26.89 23.95 -16.93
N LEU A 59 26.03 23.08 -16.42
CA LEU A 59 24.95 23.45 -15.51
C LEU A 59 25.44 23.38 -14.06
N GLN A 60 25.28 24.47 -13.32
CA GLN A 60 25.68 24.59 -11.90
C GLN A 60 24.62 23.99 -10.95
N GLY A 61 23.94 22.91 -11.32
CA GLY A 61 22.86 22.31 -10.52
C GLY A 61 22.98 20.80 -10.35
N THR A 62 22.37 20.26 -9.30
CA THR A 62 22.14 18.82 -9.16
C THR A 62 20.95 18.42 -10.02
N LEU A 63 21.06 17.31 -10.78
CA LEU A 63 19.94 16.78 -11.57
C LEU A 63 18.71 16.54 -10.68
N PRO A 64 17.49 16.84 -11.17
CA PRO A 64 16.28 16.63 -10.40
C PRO A 64 15.87 15.17 -10.33
N LEU A 65 15.29 14.77 -9.18
CA LEU A 65 14.44 13.59 -9.10
C LEU A 65 13.04 13.99 -9.60
N VAL A 66 12.66 13.57 -10.79
CA VAL A 66 11.31 13.83 -11.33
C VAL A 66 10.33 12.84 -10.75
N VAL A 67 9.22 13.31 -10.17
CA VAL A 67 8.16 12.49 -9.59
C VAL A 67 6.82 12.84 -10.22
N ILE A 68 6.14 11.85 -10.79
CA ILE A 68 4.85 12.04 -11.45
C ILE A 68 3.73 11.43 -10.59
N LEU A 69 2.92 12.28 -10.00
CA LEU A 69 1.75 11.93 -9.20
C LEU A 69 0.46 12.02 -10.03
N GLY A 70 -0.59 11.35 -9.57
CA GLY A 70 -1.93 11.41 -10.16
C GLY A 70 -2.68 10.09 -10.00
N ALA A 71 -3.99 10.12 -10.27
CA ALA A 71 -4.81 8.91 -10.24
C ALA A 71 -4.49 7.97 -11.41
N THR A 72 -4.84 6.70 -11.31
CA THR A 72 -4.85 5.82 -12.48
C THR A 72 -5.77 6.40 -13.56
N GLY A 73 -5.41 6.26 -14.83
CA GLY A 73 -6.16 6.84 -15.96
C GLY A 73 -5.84 8.30 -16.31
N THR A 74 -4.90 8.98 -15.61
CA THR A 74 -4.51 10.38 -15.94
C THR A 74 -3.35 10.50 -16.94
N GLY A 75 -2.82 9.40 -17.47
CA GLY A 75 -1.73 9.46 -18.46
C GLY A 75 -0.32 9.55 -17.87
N LYS A 76 -0.12 9.26 -16.59
CA LYS A 76 1.22 9.31 -15.93
C LYS A 76 2.32 8.57 -16.68
N SER A 77 2.05 7.34 -17.12
CA SER A 77 3.03 6.51 -17.85
C SER A 77 3.39 7.11 -19.21
N THR A 78 2.41 7.69 -19.90
CA THR A 78 2.62 8.41 -21.16
C THR A 78 3.55 9.61 -20.95
N LEU A 79 3.27 10.43 -19.93
CA LEU A 79 4.12 11.58 -19.62
C LEU A 79 5.54 11.13 -19.23
N ALA A 80 5.67 10.08 -18.39
CA ALA A 80 6.98 9.56 -17.99
C ALA A 80 7.80 9.10 -19.21
N LEU A 81 7.17 8.38 -20.14
CA LEU A 81 7.81 7.92 -21.37
C LEU A 81 8.29 9.10 -22.24
N GLN A 82 7.45 10.09 -22.44
CA GLN A 82 7.78 11.27 -23.25
C GLN A 82 8.89 12.12 -22.60
N LEU A 83 8.84 12.34 -21.29
CA LEU A 83 9.92 13.01 -20.55
C LEU A 83 11.23 12.22 -20.61
N GLY A 84 11.16 10.90 -20.41
CA GLY A 84 12.33 10.02 -20.52
C GLY A 84 13.01 10.10 -21.90
N GLN A 85 12.22 10.10 -22.97
CA GLN A 85 12.74 10.23 -24.33
C GLN A 85 13.33 11.62 -24.63
N ARG A 86 12.61 12.69 -24.22
CA ARG A 86 13.01 14.07 -24.53
C ARG A 86 14.20 14.55 -23.68
N LEU A 87 14.38 14.00 -22.46
CA LEU A 87 15.38 14.45 -21.49
C LEU A 87 16.49 13.42 -21.24
N GLY A 88 16.47 12.26 -21.92
CA GLY A 88 17.43 11.19 -21.70
C GLY A 88 17.33 10.54 -20.31
N GLY A 89 16.12 10.56 -19.70
CA GLY A 89 15.87 9.99 -18.39
C GLY A 89 15.57 8.50 -18.39
N GLU A 90 15.52 7.89 -17.21
CA GLU A 90 15.11 6.49 -16.99
C GLU A 90 13.94 6.43 -16.03
N ILE A 91 12.99 5.51 -16.28
CA ILE A 91 11.73 5.43 -15.57
C ILE A 91 11.82 4.39 -14.45
N VAL A 92 11.41 4.78 -13.25
CA VAL A 92 11.30 3.92 -12.07
C VAL A 92 9.83 3.78 -11.70
N SER A 93 9.26 2.58 -11.92
CA SER A 93 7.87 2.32 -11.56
C SER A 93 7.69 2.24 -10.05
N ALA A 94 6.81 3.06 -9.50
CA ALA A 94 6.40 3.06 -8.10
C ALA A 94 4.97 2.49 -7.94
N ASP A 95 4.75 1.31 -8.48
CA ASP A 95 3.48 0.58 -8.38
C ASP A 95 3.68 -0.77 -7.72
N SER A 96 2.93 -1.03 -6.64
CA SER A 96 3.09 -2.23 -5.81
C SER A 96 2.60 -3.51 -6.49
N MET A 97 1.85 -3.40 -7.59
CA MET A 97 1.40 -4.56 -8.35
C MET A 97 2.30 -4.84 -9.55
N GLN A 98 2.88 -3.80 -10.15
CA GLN A 98 3.77 -3.95 -11.31
C GLN A 98 5.12 -4.59 -11.00
N VAL A 99 5.52 -4.63 -9.73
CA VAL A 99 6.79 -5.29 -9.32
C VAL A 99 6.76 -6.80 -9.56
N TYR A 100 5.57 -7.42 -9.52
CA TYR A 100 5.40 -8.87 -9.69
C TYR A 100 5.39 -9.28 -11.16
N GLU A 101 5.85 -10.48 -11.44
CA GLU A 101 5.70 -11.12 -12.75
C GLU A 101 4.26 -11.53 -13.02
N GLY A 102 3.84 -11.51 -14.29
CA GLY A 102 2.48 -11.83 -14.73
C GLY A 102 1.44 -10.74 -14.42
N LEU A 103 0.21 -10.97 -14.84
CA LEU A 103 -0.90 -10.02 -14.74
C LEU A 103 -0.59 -8.65 -15.36
N ASP A 104 0.00 -8.65 -16.58
CA ASP A 104 0.52 -7.46 -17.23
C ASP A 104 -0.59 -6.51 -17.71
N ILE A 105 -1.72 -7.07 -18.17
CA ILE A 105 -2.88 -6.31 -18.63
C ILE A 105 -3.60 -5.68 -17.44
N ILE A 106 -3.95 -6.48 -16.42
CA ILE A 106 -4.75 -5.99 -15.29
C ILE A 106 -3.98 -4.99 -14.43
N THR A 107 -2.67 -5.12 -14.31
CA THR A 107 -1.80 -4.17 -13.59
C THR A 107 -1.33 -3.02 -14.48
N ASN A 108 -1.71 -3.05 -15.76
CA ASN A 108 -1.38 -2.02 -16.76
C ASN A 108 0.12 -1.73 -16.84
N LYS A 109 0.91 -2.77 -17.01
CA LYS A 109 2.34 -2.62 -17.25
C LYS A 109 2.60 -2.00 -18.64
N VAL A 110 3.75 -1.40 -18.77
CA VAL A 110 4.23 -0.87 -20.06
C VAL A 110 4.49 -2.00 -21.04
N SER A 111 4.15 -1.78 -22.29
CA SER A 111 4.38 -2.73 -23.38
C SER A 111 5.87 -2.91 -23.69
N ALA A 112 6.24 -4.03 -24.29
CA ALA A 112 7.60 -4.26 -24.76
C ALA A 112 8.08 -3.19 -25.77
N ARG A 113 7.17 -2.55 -26.50
CA ARG A 113 7.48 -1.42 -27.39
C ARG A 113 7.90 -0.19 -26.57
N GLU A 114 7.15 0.18 -25.54
CA GLU A 114 7.44 1.32 -24.68
C GLU A 114 8.74 1.10 -23.88
N GLN A 115 9.02 -0.13 -23.42
CA GLN A 115 10.28 -0.48 -22.77
C GLN A 115 11.50 -0.30 -23.68
N ARG A 116 11.36 -0.52 -24.99
CA ARG A 116 12.43 -0.25 -25.97
C ARG A 116 12.64 1.25 -26.22
N MET A 117 11.61 2.07 -26.01
CA MET A 117 11.68 3.52 -26.24
C MET A 117 12.36 4.27 -25.11
N CYS A 118 12.26 3.77 -23.88
CA CYS A 118 12.89 4.31 -22.68
C CYS A 118 13.13 3.18 -21.69
N GLN A 119 14.25 3.23 -20.96
CA GLN A 119 14.57 2.24 -19.93
C GLN A 119 13.57 2.32 -18.78
N HIS A 120 12.94 1.19 -18.47
CA HIS A 120 12.01 1.05 -17.34
C HIS A 120 12.59 0.10 -16.30
N HIS A 121 12.40 0.45 -15.04
CA HIS A 121 12.88 -0.29 -13.89
C HIS A 121 11.74 -0.57 -12.91
N MET A 122 11.97 -1.52 -12.01
CA MET A 122 11.04 -1.92 -10.95
C MET A 122 9.73 -2.54 -11.48
N ILE A 123 9.81 -3.25 -12.61
CA ILE A 123 8.69 -3.95 -13.24
C ILE A 123 9.05 -5.42 -13.40
N SER A 124 8.12 -6.34 -13.04
CA SER A 124 8.21 -7.79 -13.29
C SER A 124 9.53 -8.44 -12.86
N PHE A 125 9.90 -8.30 -11.59
CA PHE A 125 11.11 -8.89 -11.02
C PHE A 125 10.88 -9.66 -9.72
N VAL A 126 9.63 -9.70 -9.24
CA VAL A 126 9.21 -10.45 -8.04
C VAL A 126 8.35 -11.61 -8.48
N ASP A 127 8.67 -12.82 -8.00
CA ASP A 127 7.87 -14.01 -8.26
C ASP A 127 6.42 -13.82 -7.72
N PRO A 128 5.39 -14.21 -8.48
CA PRO A 128 3.99 -14.08 -8.08
C PRO A 128 3.61 -14.77 -6.76
N LEU A 129 4.36 -15.77 -6.35
CA LEU A 129 4.13 -16.50 -5.10
C LEU A 129 4.70 -15.79 -3.87
N VAL A 130 5.57 -14.81 -4.04
CA VAL A 130 6.08 -13.97 -2.96
C VAL A 130 4.98 -13.06 -2.43
N THR A 131 4.61 -13.24 -1.18
CA THR A 131 3.50 -12.49 -0.54
C THR A 131 3.97 -11.41 0.43
N ASN A 132 5.26 -11.36 0.71
CA ASN A 132 5.86 -10.50 1.74
C ASN A 132 6.75 -9.37 1.20
N TYR A 133 6.69 -9.06 -0.11
CA TYR A 133 7.40 -7.90 -0.66
C TYR A 133 6.84 -6.61 -0.09
N THR A 134 7.67 -5.84 0.62
CA THR A 134 7.25 -4.69 1.42
C THR A 134 7.67 -3.35 0.80
N VAL A 135 7.16 -2.25 1.37
CA VAL A 135 7.63 -0.90 1.01
C VAL A 135 9.12 -0.68 1.36
N VAL A 136 9.65 -1.41 2.35
CA VAL A 136 11.08 -1.32 2.73
C VAL A 136 11.95 -1.94 1.64
N ASP A 137 11.55 -3.11 1.13
CA ASP A 137 12.24 -3.78 0.03
C ASP A 137 12.23 -2.92 -1.24
N PHE A 138 11.06 -2.37 -1.59
CA PHE A 138 10.91 -1.42 -2.68
C PHE A 138 11.82 -0.20 -2.49
N ARG A 139 11.74 0.46 -1.34
CA ARG A 139 12.52 1.66 -1.03
C ARG A 139 14.02 1.42 -1.18
N ASN A 140 14.53 0.34 -0.59
CA ASN A 140 15.96 0.05 -0.61
C ASN A 140 16.45 -0.19 -2.04
N LYS A 141 15.73 -1.01 -2.80
CA LYS A 141 16.08 -1.32 -4.20
C LYS A 141 15.95 -0.10 -5.11
N ALA A 142 14.86 0.64 -5.00
CA ALA A 142 14.62 1.82 -5.83
C ALA A 142 15.54 2.99 -5.47
N THR A 143 15.93 3.17 -4.19
CA THR A 143 16.92 4.19 -3.78
C THR A 143 18.27 3.92 -4.44
N ALA A 144 18.80 2.71 -4.31
CA ALA A 144 20.08 2.34 -4.94
C ALA A 144 20.04 2.51 -6.47
N LEU A 145 18.91 2.18 -7.10
CA LEU A 145 18.72 2.38 -8.53
C LEU A 145 18.68 3.87 -8.93
N ILE A 146 18.02 4.71 -8.17
CA ILE A 146 17.98 6.17 -8.42
C ILE A 146 19.39 6.75 -8.30
N GLU A 147 20.17 6.31 -7.31
CA GLU A 147 21.57 6.73 -7.11
C GLU A 147 22.45 6.28 -8.30
N ASP A 148 22.24 5.05 -8.82
CA ASP A 148 22.94 4.56 -10.02
C ASP A 148 22.56 5.37 -11.28
N ILE A 149 21.28 5.71 -11.45
CA ILE A 149 20.82 6.54 -12.58
C ILE A 149 21.50 7.91 -12.53
N PHE A 150 21.55 8.55 -11.36
CA PHE A 150 22.27 9.82 -11.17
C PHE A 150 23.79 9.66 -11.44
N ALA A 151 24.41 8.57 -11.01
CA ALA A 151 25.83 8.30 -11.25
C ALA A 151 26.17 8.17 -12.74
N ARG A 152 25.18 7.85 -13.57
CA ARG A 152 25.29 7.79 -15.04
C ARG A 152 24.88 9.10 -15.73
N ASP A 153 24.78 10.21 -15.00
CA ASP A 153 24.34 11.52 -15.49
C ASP A 153 22.96 11.50 -16.18
N LYS A 154 22.05 10.65 -15.69
CA LYS A 154 20.69 10.55 -16.21
C LYS A 154 19.66 11.02 -15.19
N ILE A 155 18.47 11.37 -15.68
CA ILE A 155 17.37 11.86 -14.86
C ILE A 155 16.48 10.69 -14.43
N PRO A 156 16.37 10.34 -13.14
CA PRO A 156 15.40 9.37 -12.69
C PRO A 156 13.99 9.97 -12.68
N ILE A 157 13.04 9.25 -13.29
CA ILE A 157 11.63 9.63 -13.39
C ILE A 157 10.81 8.60 -12.64
N VAL A 158 10.41 8.91 -11.40
CA VAL A 158 9.58 8.06 -10.56
C VAL A 158 8.12 8.25 -10.92
N VAL A 159 7.45 7.19 -11.33
CA VAL A 159 6.04 7.22 -11.73
C VAL A 159 5.28 6.02 -11.19
N GLY A 160 4.10 6.23 -10.61
CA GLY A 160 3.29 5.10 -10.16
C GLY A 160 2.00 5.46 -9.45
N GLY A 161 1.23 4.41 -9.15
CA GLY A 161 -0.05 4.51 -8.47
C GLY A 161 0.03 4.34 -6.96
N THR A 162 1.15 3.83 -6.44
CA THR A 162 1.33 3.56 -5.02
C THR A 162 2.03 4.75 -4.35
N ASN A 163 1.25 5.79 -4.01
CA ASN A 163 1.78 7.02 -3.40
C ASN A 163 2.64 6.77 -2.15
N TYR A 164 2.36 5.70 -1.39
CA TYR A 164 3.15 5.32 -0.22
C TYR A 164 4.59 4.90 -0.60
N TYR A 165 4.77 4.30 -1.77
CA TYR A 165 6.10 4.01 -2.31
C TYR A 165 6.86 5.29 -2.64
N ILE A 166 6.17 6.26 -3.25
CA ILE A 166 6.75 7.56 -3.60
C ILE A 166 7.16 8.32 -2.32
N GLU A 167 6.31 8.35 -1.28
CA GLU A 167 6.67 8.95 0.01
C GLU A 167 7.92 8.28 0.61
N ALA A 168 8.02 6.95 0.57
CA ALA A 168 9.18 6.23 1.09
C ALA A 168 10.49 6.52 0.34
N LEU A 169 10.41 6.98 -0.91
CA LEU A 169 11.58 7.46 -1.69
C LEU A 169 11.92 8.90 -1.38
N LEU A 170 10.94 9.77 -1.15
CA LEU A 170 11.16 11.19 -0.97
C LEU A 170 11.73 11.53 0.40
N TRP A 171 11.21 10.94 1.48
CA TRP A 171 11.62 11.29 2.85
C TRP A 171 12.48 10.20 3.50
N LYS A 172 13.43 10.63 4.33
CA LYS A 172 14.17 9.72 5.21
C LYS A 172 13.22 9.14 6.25
N VAL A 173 13.39 7.87 6.55
CA VAL A 173 12.60 7.13 7.55
C VAL A 173 13.56 6.55 8.58
N LEU A 174 13.41 6.93 9.86
CA LEU A 174 14.25 6.46 10.96
C LEU A 174 13.98 5.00 11.33
N VAL A 175 12.73 4.54 11.20
CA VAL A 175 12.37 3.16 11.50
C VAL A 175 12.90 2.25 10.40
N ASN A 176 14.20 2.08 10.36
CA ASN A 176 14.86 0.99 9.64
C ASN A 176 14.84 -0.20 10.59
N ALA A 177 13.70 -0.86 10.70
CA ALA A 177 13.63 -2.14 11.37
C ALA A 177 14.26 -3.22 10.47
N LYS A 178 15.58 -3.19 10.36
CA LYS A 178 16.38 -4.40 10.32
C LYS A 178 17.00 -4.46 11.71
N PRO A 179 16.61 -5.42 12.53
CA PRO A 179 17.42 -5.79 13.67
C PRO A 179 18.79 -6.15 13.10
N GLN A 180 19.84 -5.47 13.52
CA GLN A 180 21.18 -6.03 13.41
C GLN A 180 21.07 -7.41 14.09
N GLU A 181 21.21 -8.48 13.30
CA GLU A 181 21.32 -9.87 13.76
C GLU A 181 20.06 -10.67 14.13
N MET A 182 18.82 -10.21 13.91
CA MET A 182 17.68 -11.12 14.04
C MET A 182 17.29 -11.74 12.68
N ASP A 183 17.12 -13.06 12.67
CA ASP A 183 16.60 -13.83 11.53
C ASP A 183 15.36 -13.16 10.93
N THR A 184 15.45 -12.77 9.69
CA THR A 184 14.34 -12.11 8.97
C THR A 184 13.06 -12.97 8.95
N GLU A 185 13.18 -14.29 9.01
CA GLU A 185 12.07 -15.23 9.13
C GLU A 185 11.32 -15.06 10.46
N LYS A 186 12.02 -14.96 11.58
CA LYS A 186 11.38 -14.79 12.90
C LYS A 186 10.61 -13.47 13.04
N VAL A 187 11.09 -12.41 12.39
CA VAL A 187 10.43 -11.10 12.40
C VAL A 187 9.13 -11.10 11.59
N ILE A 188 9.12 -11.82 10.46
CA ILE A 188 7.93 -11.99 9.62
C ILE A 188 6.89 -12.84 10.34
N ASP A 189 7.30 -13.93 10.97
CA ASP A 189 6.42 -14.82 11.71
C ASP A 189 5.74 -14.09 12.87
N ARG A 190 6.47 -13.28 13.64
CA ARG A 190 5.91 -12.53 14.76
C ARG A 190 4.80 -11.56 14.35
N LYS A 191 4.97 -10.87 13.23
CA LYS A 191 3.92 -9.99 12.70
C LYS A 191 2.68 -10.78 12.27
N VAL A 192 2.87 -11.93 11.64
CA VAL A 192 1.77 -12.81 11.20
C VAL A 192 1.03 -13.38 12.41
N GLU A 193 1.73 -13.72 13.48
CA GLU A 193 1.13 -14.15 14.74
C GLU A 193 0.27 -13.05 15.35
N LEU A 194 0.81 -11.83 15.49
CA LEU A 194 0.06 -10.68 15.98
C LEU A 194 -1.20 -10.39 15.13
N GLU A 195 -1.11 -10.52 13.82
CA GLU A 195 -2.27 -10.32 12.94
C GLU A 195 -3.38 -11.39 13.10
N LYS A 196 -3.08 -12.56 13.67
CA LYS A 196 -4.07 -13.60 14.00
C LYS A 196 -4.86 -13.30 15.26
N GLU A 197 -4.28 -12.56 16.22
CA GLU A 197 -4.94 -12.18 17.46
C GLU A 197 -6.19 -11.30 17.22
N ASP A 198 -7.07 -11.20 18.23
CA ASP A 198 -8.24 -10.30 18.15
C ASP A 198 -7.79 -8.83 18.11
N GLY A 199 -8.43 -8.03 17.24
CA GLY A 199 -8.05 -6.64 17.02
C GLY A 199 -8.25 -5.73 18.22
N HIS A 200 -9.24 -6.01 19.08
CA HIS A 200 -9.48 -5.24 20.31
C HIS A 200 -8.45 -5.58 21.38
N VAL A 201 -8.04 -6.85 21.49
CA VAL A 201 -6.96 -7.28 22.40
C VAL A 201 -5.64 -6.62 21.99
N LEU A 202 -5.28 -6.68 20.72
CA LEU A 202 -4.08 -6.00 20.20
C LEU A 202 -4.12 -4.49 20.45
N HIS A 203 -5.26 -3.85 20.21
CA HIS A 203 -5.42 -2.42 20.42
C HIS A 203 -5.30 -2.05 21.90
N LYS A 204 -5.83 -2.87 22.82
CA LYS A 204 -5.68 -2.68 24.26
C LYS A 204 -4.19 -2.77 24.67
N ARG A 205 -3.44 -3.75 24.15
CA ARG A 205 -1.97 -3.84 24.36
C ARG A 205 -1.26 -2.59 23.82
N LEU A 206 -1.61 -2.14 22.62
CA LEU A 206 -1.04 -0.92 22.05
C LEU A 206 -1.34 0.30 22.91
N SER A 207 -2.54 0.39 23.51
CA SER A 207 -2.90 1.50 24.40
C SER A 207 -2.04 1.57 25.67
N GLN A 208 -1.44 0.46 26.10
CA GLN A 208 -0.54 0.41 27.25
C GLN A 208 0.88 0.88 26.91
N VAL A 209 1.37 0.55 25.72
CA VAL A 209 2.77 0.84 25.31
C VAL A 209 2.91 2.11 24.46
N ASP A 210 1.86 2.48 23.72
CA ASP A 210 1.83 3.66 22.85
C ASP A 210 0.39 4.24 22.79
N PRO A 211 -0.06 4.91 23.85
CA PRO A 211 -1.42 5.47 23.93
C PRO A 211 -1.71 6.50 22.84
N GLU A 212 -0.71 7.29 22.44
CA GLU A 212 -0.86 8.27 21.36
C GLU A 212 -1.16 7.60 20.02
N ARG A 213 -0.47 6.50 19.73
CA ARG A 213 -0.70 5.74 18.50
C ARG A 213 -2.04 5.02 18.52
N ALA A 214 -2.39 4.42 19.66
CA ALA A 214 -3.66 3.74 19.84
C ALA A 214 -4.84 4.70 19.63
N ALA A 215 -4.77 5.93 20.16
CA ALA A 215 -5.79 6.96 19.95
C ALA A 215 -6.02 7.33 18.46
N LYS A 216 -5.02 7.08 17.59
CA LYS A 216 -5.07 7.38 16.14
C LYS A 216 -5.46 6.17 15.27
N LEU A 217 -5.61 4.98 15.85
CA LEU A 217 -5.86 3.73 15.13
C LEU A 217 -7.17 3.08 15.57
N HIS A 218 -7.91 2.57 14.59
CA HIS A 218 -9.09 1.75 14.88
C HIS A 218 -8.68 0.30 15.20
N PRO A 219 -9.29 -0.41 16.17
CA PRO A 219 -8.99 -1.82 16.47
C PRO A 219 -9.06 -2.75 15.26
N HIS A 220 -9.97 -2.47 14.31
CA HIS A 220 -10.06 -3.24 13.06
C HIS A 220 -8.88 -3.02 12.09
N ASP A 221 -8.06 -1.99 12.30
CA ASP A 221 -6.83 -1.78 11.53
C ASP A 221 -5.69 -2.68 12.03
N LYS A 222 -5.95 -4.00 12.19
CA LYS A 222 -5.04 -5.00 12.77
C LYS A 222 -3.60 -4.87 12.26
N ARG A 223 -3.41 -4.71 10.95
CA ARG A 223 -2.07 -4.59 10.36
C ARG A 223 -1.28 -3.39 10.88
N LYS A 224 -1.96 -2.26 11.14
CA LYS A 224 -1.29 -1.05 11.68
C LYS A 224 -1.03 -1.18 13.17
N VAL A 225 -1.97 -1.76 13.91
CA VAL A 225 -1.83 -2.05 15.34
C VAL A 225 -0.68 -3.04 15.56
N ALA A 226 -0.70 -4.18 14.86
CA ALA A 226 0.36 -5.19 14.91
C ALA A 226 1.74 -4.61 14.56
N ARG A 227 1.84 -3.77 13.51
CA ARG A 227 3.11 -3.12 13.17
C ARG A 227 3.62 -2.19 14.27
N SER A 228 2.73 -1.46 14.96
CA SER A 228 3.15 -0.57 16.05
C SER A 228 3.62 -1.35 17.27
N LEU A 229 2.97 -2.47 17.60
CA LEU A 229 3.41 -3.39 18.64
C LEU A 229 4.75 -4.06 18.28
N GLN A 230 4.89 -4.52 17.04
CA GLN A 230 6.13 -5.09 16.55
C GLN A 230 7.32 -4.14 16.69
N VAL A 231 7.15 -2.86 16.32
CA VAL A 231 8.20 -1.83 16.48
C VAL A 231 8.62 -1.71 17.94
N PHE A 232 7.65 -1.72 18.87
CA PHE A 232 7.94 -1.65 20.30
C PHE A 232 8.63 -2.92 20.81
N GLU A 233 8.17 -4.10 20.41
CA GLU A 233 8.77 -5.39 20.80
C GLU A 233 10.22 -5.53 20.29
N GLU A 234 10.52 -5.01 19.08
CA GLU A 234 11.85 -5.06 18.48
C GLU A 234 12.83 -4.02 19.05
N THR A 235 12.34 -2.86 19.46
CA THR A 235 13.21 -1.71 19.77
C THR A 235 13.10 -1.18 21.21
N GLY A 236 12.06 -1.59 21.94
CA GLY A 236 11.72 -1.00 23.26
C GLY A 236 11.20 0.43 23.19
N ILE A 237 11.09 1.04 21.98
CA ILE A 237 10.69 2.42 21.79
C ILE A 237 9.31 2.45 21.12
N SER A 238 8.41 3.33 21.60
CA SER A 238 7.08 3.44 21.00
C SER A 238 7.15 3.96 19.55
N HIS A 239 6.20 3.51 18.73
CA HIS A 239 6.13 3.94 17.33
C HIS A 239 5.88 5.47 17.21
N SER A 240 5.12 6.06 18.13
CA SER A 240 4.90 7.51 18.19
C SER A 240 6.20 8.27 18.45
N GLU A 241 7.03 7.80 19.37
CA GLU A 241 8.32 8.39 19.67
C GLU A 241 9.27 8.37 18.46
N PHE A 242 9.32 7.25 17.71
CA PHE A 242 10.08 7.21 16.45
C PHE A 242 9.59 8.26 15.45
N LEU A 243 8.28 8.44 15.34
CA LEU A 243 7.72 9.44 14.43
C LEU A 243 8.06 10.87 14.89
N HIS A 244 8.04 11.15 16.19
CA HIS A 244 8.42 12.44 16.73
C HIS A 244 9.89 12.74 16.48
N ARG A 245 10.79 11.78 16.75
CA ARG A 245 12.22 11.93 16.45
C ARG A 245 12.46 12.19 14.97
N GLN A 246 11.78 11.43 14.09
CA GLN A 246 11.90 11.60 12.65
C GLN A 246 11.42 12.99 12.17
N GLN A 247 10.37 13.53 12.78
CA GLN A 247 9.85 14.87 12.45
C GLN A 247 10.73 15.99 13.01
N ALA A 248 11.41 15.75 14.13
CA ALA A 248 12.30 16.69 14.80
C ALA A 248 13.71 16.73 14.18
N GLU A 249 14.08 15.82 13.28
CA GLU A 249 15.35 15.94 12.54
C GLU A 249 15.42 17.24 11.76
N GLU A 250 16.63 17.80 11.62
CA GLU A 250 16.86 18.99 10.82
C GLU A 250 16.35 18.77 9.37
N GLY A 251 15.47 19.64 8.90
CA GLY A 251 14.76 19.48 7.62
C GLY A 251 13.60 18.48 7.65
N GLY A 252 13.24 17.94 8.81
CA GLY A 252 12.05 17.11 8.99
C GLY A 252 10.76 17.93 9.01
N GLY A 253 9.62 17.24 8.98
CA GLY A 253 8.31 17.90 8.97
C GLY A 253 7.13 16.93 9.12
N PRO A 254 5.90 17.41 8.93
CA PRO A 254 4.69 16.64 9.22
C PRO A 254 4.51 15.37 8.35
N LEU A 255 5.29 15.23 7.28
CA LEU A 255 5.26 14.08 6.39
C LEU A 255 6.31 13.01 6.72
N GLY A 256 7.38 13.38 7.42
CA GLY A 256 8.48 12.47 7.76
C GLY A 256 9.76 13.21 8.14
N GLY A 257 10.88 12.53 8.04
CA GLY A 257 12.21 13.14 8.16
C GLY A 257 12.56 14.08 7.01
N PRO A 258 13.81 14.53 6.92
CA PRO A 258 14.27 15.37 5.81
C PRO A 258 14.18 14.64 4.47
N LEU A 259 14.18 15.42 3.38
CA LEU A 259 14.21 14.89 2.03
C LEU A 259 15.49 14.06 1.80
N LYS A 260 15.36 12.95 1.09
CA LYS A 260 16.49 12.12 0.68
C LYS A 260 17.30 12.73 -0.45
N PHE A 261 16.60 13.31 -1.41
CA PHE A 261 17.17 13.91 -2.61
C PHE A 261 16.95 15.41 -2.56
N PRO A 262 17.98 16.22 -2.85
CA PRO A 262 17.92 17.67 -2.60
C PRO A 262 17.06 18.44 -3.60
N ASN A 263 16.83 17.88 -4.80
CA ASN A 263 16.15 18.59 -5.90
C ASN A 263 14.97 17.78 -6.48
N PRO A 264 13.89 17.52 -5.69
CA PRO A 264 12.73 16.80 -6.21
C PRO A 264 11.80 17.72 -7.00
N CYS A 265 11.52 17.36 -8.27
CA CYS A 265 10.56 18.01 -9.14
C CYS A 265 9.27 17.19 -9.18
N ILE A 266 8.19 17.68 -8.58
CA ILE A 266 6.93 16.94 -8.45
C ILE A 266 5.88 17.49 -9.40
N LEU A 267 5.44 16.67 -10.35
CA LEU A 267 4.36 16.92 -11.29
C LEU A 267 3.11 16.16 -10.85
N TRP A 268 1.94 16.81 -10.86
CA TRP A 268 0.68 16.19 -10.48
C TRP A 268 -0.34 16.29 -11.62
N LEU A 269 -0.65 15.15 -12.24
CA LEU A 269 -1.67 15.07 -13.27
C LEU A 269 -3.04 14.95 -12.62
N HIS A 270 -3.93 15.87 -12.94
CA HIS A 270 -5.30 15.90 -12.41
C HIS A 270 -6.31 16.19 -13.52
N THR A 271 -7.55 15.79 -13.28
CA THR A 271 -8.69 16.01 -14.18
C THR A 271 -9.98 15.96 -13.38
N ASP A 272 -11.07 16.42 -13.97
CA ASP A 272 -12.39 16.26 -13.39
C ASP A 272 -12.75 14.81 -13.14
N GLN A 273 -13.47 14.55 -12.04
CA GLN A 273 -13.81 13.20 -11.63
C GLN A 273 -14.74 12.49 -12.63
N THR A 274 -15.66 13.22 -13.28
CA THR A 274 -16.55 12.68 -14.31
C THR A 274 -15.78 12.19 -15.51
N VAL A 275 -14.91 13.04 -16.06
CA VAL A 275 -14.01 12.70 -17.19
C VAL A 275 -13.11 11.52 -16.83
N LEU A 276 -12.60 11.49 -15.60
CA LEU A 276 -11.76 10.37 -15.15
C LEU A 276 -12.56 9.08 -15.07
N ASP A 277 -13.77 9.11 -14.53
CA ASP A 277 -14.62 7.93 -14.36
C ASP A 277 -14.97 7.31 -15.73
N GLU A 278 -15.25 8.11 -16.76
CA GLU A 278 -15.48 7.67 -18.15
C GLU A 278 -14.23 7.01 -18.76
N ARG A 279 -13.05 7.63 -18.59
CA ARG A 279 -11.78 7.06 -19.03
C ARG A 279 -11.47 5.73 -18.37
N LEU A 280 -11.81 5.59 -17.10
CA LEU A 280 -11.58 4.35 -16.36
C LEU A 280 -12.52 3.24 -16.80
N ASP A 281 -13.77 3.55 -17.14
CA ASP A 281 -14.71 2.59 -17.71
C ASP A 281 -14.22 2.10 -19.08
N LYS A 282 -13.87 3.03 -19.98
CA LYS A 282 -13.30 2.70 -21.29
C LYS A 282 -12.02 1.86 -21.17
N ARG A 283 -11.13 2.21 -20.24
CA ARG A 283 -9.90 1.44 -20.00
C ARG A 283 -10.18 -0.02 -19.62
N VAL A 284 -11.22 -0.30 -18.84
CA VAL A 284 -11.60 -1.69 -18.53
C VAL A 284 -12.06 -2.40 -19.79
N ASP A 285 -12.82 -1.71 -20.66
CA ASP A 285 -13.25 -2.28 -21.93
C ASP A 285 -12.05 -2.54 -22.87
N ASP A 286 -11.08 -1.63 -22.91
CA ASP A 286 -9.81 -1.79 -23.66
C ASP A 286 -8.99 -2.99 -23.11
N MET A 287 -8.93 -3.20 -21.79
CA MET A 287 -8.28 -4.35 -21.16
C MET A 287 -8.95 -5.67 -21.56
N LEU A 288 -10.28 -5.70 -21.59
CA LEU A 288 -11.04 -6.89 -22.02
C LEU A 288 -10.74 -7.21 -23.49
N ALA A 289 -10.72 -6.20 -24.34
CA ALA A 289 -10.36 -6.35 -25.76
C ALA A 289 -8.89 -6.80 -25.95
N ALA A 290 -8.00 -6.44 -25.04
CA ALA A 290 -6.59 -6.84 -25.07
C ALA A 290 -6.34 -8.27 -24.54
N GLY A 291 -7.37 -9.02 -24.13
CA GLY A 291 -7.24 -10.41 -23.67
C GLY A 291 -7.16 -10.57 -22.16
N LEU A 292 -7.70 -9.61 -21.39
CA LEU A 292 -7.69 -9.66 -19.92
C LEU A 292 -8.21 -10.99 -19.36
N LEU A 293 -9.29 -11.55 -19.94
CA LEU A 293 -9.87 -12.78 -19.42
C LEU A 293 -8.94 -13.98 -19.58
N ASP A 294 -8.20 -14.04 -20.68
CA ASP A 294 -7.25 -15.13 -20.93
C ASP A 294 -6.04 -15.01 -20.00
N GLU A 295 -5.58 -13.78 -19.73
CA GLU A 295 -4.55 -13.52 -18.71
C GLU A 295 -5.00 -14.00 -17.33
N LEU A 296 -6.23 -13.65 -16.91
CA LEU A 296 -6.76 -14.04 -15.60
C LEU A 296 -6.94 -15.56 -15.47
N ARG A 297 -7.43 -16.23 -16.53
CA ARG A 297 -7.59 -17.70 -16.58
C ARG A 297 -6.24 -18.40 -16.47
N ASP A 298 -5.25 -17.96 -17.24
CA ASP A 298 -3.92 -18.53 -17.23
C ASP A 298 -3.26 -18.36 -15.85
N PHE A 299 -3.33 -17.14 -15.28
CA PHE A 299 -2.80 -16.86 -13.95
C PHE A 299 -3.53 -17.67 -12.86
N HIS A 300 -4.86 -17.79 -12.93
CA HIS A 300 -5.65 -18.61 -12.02
C HIS A 300 -5.20 -20.08 -12.07
N ARG A 301 -5.07 -20.64 -13.27
CA ARG A 301 -4.65 -22.03 -13.48
C ARG A 301 -3.26 -22.30 -12.90
N ARG A 302 -2.30 -21.42 -13.14
CA ARG A 302 -0.90 -21.61 -12.70
C ARG A 302 -0.72 -21.42 -11.19
N TYR A 303 -1.35 -20.43 -10.60
CA TYR A 303 -0.95 -19.95 -9.25
C TYR A 303 -2.07 -20.00 -8.22
N ASN A 304 -3.33 -20.08 -8.61
CA ASN A 304 -4.47 -19.95 -7.69
C ASN A 304 -5.35 -21.18 -7.60
N GLN A 305 -5.46 -21.99 -8.64
CA GLN A 305 -6.36 -23.14 -8.69
C GLN A 305 -6.11 -24.14 -7.54
N LYS A 306 -4.85 -24.46 -7.27
CA LYS A 306 -4.47 -25.33 -6.15
C LYS A 306 -4.84 -24.70 -4.81
N LYS A 307 -4.56 -23.42 -4.62
CA LYS A 307 -4.91 -22.69 -3.39
C LYS A 307 -6.41 -22.66 -3.14
N VAL A 308 -7.22 -22.53 -4.19
CA VAL A 308 -8.69 -22.60 -4.09
C VAL A 308 -9.14 -24.00 -3.69
N ALA A 309 -8.59 -25.05 -4.31
CA ALA A 309 -8.91 -26.44 -3.97
C ALA A 309 -8.56 -26.80 -2.51
N GLU A 310 -7.49 -26.25 -1.98
CA GLU A 310 -7.03 -26.42 -0.61
C GLU A 310 -7.66 -25.40 0.37
N ASN A 311 -8.57 -24.54 -0.09
CA ASN A 311 -9.17 -23.44 0.68
C ASN A 311 -8.13 -22.51 1.36
N SER A 312 -6.96 -22.36 0.72
CA SER A 312 -5.82 -21.57 1.22
C SER A 312 -5.60 -20.27 0.45
N GLN A 313 -6.54 -19.85 -0.41
CA GLN A 313 -6.45 -18.62 -1.20
C GLN A 313 -6.45 -17.38 -0.29
N ASP A 314 -5.55 -16.45 -0.58
CA ASP A 314 -5.47 -15.14 0.10
C ASP A 314 -5.43 -14.00 -0.92
N TYR A 315 -6.50 -13.22 -0.99
CA TYR A 315 -6.60 -12.01 -1.83
C TYR A 315 -6.19 -10.72 -1.13
N GLN A 316 -5.49 -10.80 0.01
CA GLN A 316 -5.06 -9.65 0.78
C GLN A 316 -3.54 -9.39 0.70
N ARG A 317 -2.78 -10.31 0.10
CA ARG A 317 -1.32 -10.26 0.04
C ARG A 317 -0.78 -10.49 -1.36
N GLY A 318 0.43 -9.96 -1.60
CA GLY A 318 1.14 -10.12 -2.86
C GLY A 318 0.33 -9.64 -4.07
N ILE A 319 0.59 -10.22 -5.23
CA ILE A 319 -0.10 -9.88 -6.48
C ILE A 319 -1.59 -10.27 -6.46
N PHE A 320 -1.99 -11.26 -5.64
CA PHE A 320 -3.38 -11.72 -5.56
C PHE A 320 -4.35 -10.64 -5.06
N GLN A 321 -3.85 -9.57 -4.40
CA GLN A 321 -4.68 -8.42 -4.01
C GLN A 321 -4.96 -7.43 -5.16
N SER A 322 -4.43 -7.67 -6.37
CA SER A 322 -4.63 -6.79 -7.52
C SER A 322 -6.11 -6.53 -7.77
N ILE A 323 -6.42 -5.28 -8.07
CA ILE A 323 -7.76 -4.91 -8.54
C ILE A 323 -7.98 -5.59 -9.88
N GLY A 324 -9.07 -6.35 -9.99
CA GLY A 324 -9.43 -7.14 -11.15
C GLY A 324 -9.27 -8.64 -10.96
N PHE A 325 -8.24 -9.12 -10.28
CA PHE A 325 -8.09 -10.56 -10.08
C PHE A 325 -9.13 -11.13 -9.10
N LYS A 326 -9.30 -10.50 -7.95
CA LYS A 326 -10.28 -10.94 -6.94
C LYS A 326 -11.73 -10.68 -7.34
N GLU A 327 -11.99 -9.65 -8.15
CA GLU A 327 -13.33 -9.32 -8.63
C GLU A 327 -13.86 -10.36 -9.62
N PHE A 328 -12.98 -11.11 -10.28
CA PHE A 328 -13.33 -12.22 -11.18
C PHE A 328 -13.26 -13.61 -10.51
N HIS A 329 -13.03 -13.67 -9.20
CA HIS A 329 -12.89 -14.96 -8.49
C HIS A 329 -14.06 -15.92 -8.75
N GLU A 330 -15.30 -15.48 -8.52
CA GLU A 330 -16.50 -16.31 -8.71
C GLU A 330 -16.62 -16.83 -10.15
N TYR A 331 -16.30 -15.99 -11.14
CA TYR A 331 -16.28 -16.36 -12.54
C TYR A 331 -15.22 -17.45 -12.82
N LEU A 332 -13.98 -17.25 -12.36
CA LEU A 332 -12.86 -18.14 -12.63
C LEU A 332 -13.02 -19.55 -12.00
N ILE A 333 -13.61 -19.65 -10.81
CA ILE A 333 -13.78 -20.94 -10.12
C ILE A 333 -15.00 -21.75 -10.64
N THR A 334 -15.97 -21.07 -11.24
CA THR A 334 -17.21 -21.70 -11.74
C THR A 334 -17.20 -21.91 -13.25
N GLU A 335 -16.21 -21.38 -13.97
CA GLU A 335 -16.09 -21.54 -15.41
C GLU A 335 -16.06 -23.02 -15.82
N GLY A 336 -16.90 -23.38 -16.79
CA GLY A 336 -17.06 -24.77 -17.24
C GLY A 336 -17.86 -25.68 -16.29
N LYS A 337 -18.31 -25.18 -15.12
CA LYS A 337 -19.08 -25.91 -14.13
C LYS A 337 -20.52 -25.39 -13.96
N CYS A 338 -20.89 -24.34 -14.66
CA CYS A 338 -22.20 -23.69 -14.58
C CYS A 338 -22.81 -23.52 -15.97
N THR A 339 -24.08 -23.11 -16.02
CA THR A 339 -24.74 -22.84 -17.32
C THR A 339 -24.14 -21.59 -17.98
N PRO A 340 -24.21 -21.46 -19.32
CA PRO A 340 -23.73 -20.30 -20.04
C PRO A 340 -24.35 -18.97 -19.53
N GLU A 341 -25.61 -18.99 -19.13
CA GLU A 341 -26.32 -17.82 -18.57
C GLU A 341 -25.70 -17.39 -17.24
N THR A 342 -25.46 -18.36 -16.35
CA THR A 342 -24.80 -18.10 -15.06
C THR A 342 -23.38 -17.58 -15.26
N SER A 343 -22.62 -18.19 -16.15
CA SER A 343 -21.25 -17.74 -16.51
C SER A 343 -21.25 -16.28 -17.00
N ASN A 344 -22.18 -15.94 -17.90
CA ASN A 344 -22.32 -14.58 -18.40
C ASN A 344 -22.74 -13.57 -17.32
N GLN A 345 -23.58 -13.97 -16.37
CA GLN A 345 -23.96 -13.12 -15.23
C GLN A 345 -22.76 -12.86 -14.31
N LEU A 346 -21.96 -13.87 -14.00
CA LEU A 346 -20.75 -13.75 -13.17
C LEU A 346 -19.69 -12.91 -13.87
N LEU A 347 -19.51 -13.06 -15.17
CA LEU A 347 -18.63 -12.24 -15.97
C LEU A 347 -19.03 -10.76 -15.92
N LYS A 348 -20.30 -10.45 -16.17
CA LYS A 348 -20.83 -9.07 -16.08
C LYS A 348 -20.62 -8.49 -14.68
N LYS A 349 -20.92 -9.28 -13.62
CA LYS A 349 -20.68 -8.87 -12.23
C LYS A 349 -19.21 -8.55 -11.97
N GLY A 350 -18.28 -9.35 -12.47
CA GLY A 350 -16.84 -9.14 -12.38
C GLY A 350 -16.39 -7.82 -13.07
N ILE A 351 -16.88 -7.57 -14.27
CA ILE A 351 -16.60 -6.35 -15.04
C ILE A 351 -17.09 -5.10 -14.30
N GLU A 352 -18.35 -5.11 -13.85
CA GLU A 352 -18.91 -3.99 -13.10
C GLU A 352 -18.18 -3.76 -11.76
N ALA A 353 -17.81 -4.83 -11.06
CA ALA A 353 -17.03 -4.74 -9.84
C ALA A 353 -15.65 -4.14 -10.12
N LEU A 354 -14.96 -4.55 -11.19
CA LEU A 354 -13.68 -4.00 -11.62
C LEU A 354 -13.78 -2.50 -11.92
N LYS A 355 -14.77 -2.06 -12.72
CA LYS A 355 -15.02 -0.64 -13.01
C LYS A 355 -15.23 0.18 -11.73
N GLN A 356 -16.09 -0.28 -10.83
CA GLN A 356 -16.37 0.39 -9.56
C GLN A 356 -15.16 0.47 -8.62
N VAL A 357 -14.40 -0.62 -8.48
CA VAL A 357 -13.23 -0.65 -7.59
C VAL A 357 -12.12 0.23 -8.12
N THR A 358 -11.90 0.25 -9.43
CA THR A 358 -10.92 1.11 -10.10
C THR A 358 -11.25 2.59 -9.89
N LYS A 359 -12.49 3.01 -10.09
CA LYS A 359 -12.95 4.38 -9.79
C LYS A 359 -12.76 4.76 -8.31
N ARG A 360 -13.08 3.84 -7.39
CA ARG A 360 -12.84 4.06 -5.95
C ARG A 360 -11.35 4.20 -5.62
N TYR A 361 -10.50 3.42 -6.29
CA TYR A 361 -9.05 3.51 -6.13
C TYR A 361 -8.51 4.85 -6.63
N ALA A 362 -8.92 5.29 -7.82
CA ALA A 362 -8.54 6.59 -8.37
C ALA A 362 -8.88 7.76 -7.43
N ARG A 363 -10.10 7.74 -6.83
CA ARG A 363 -10.50 8.74 -5.82
C ARG A 363 -9.63 8.69 -4.55
N LYS A 364 -9.20 7.50 -4.13
CA LYS A 364 -8.26 7.36 -2.99
C LYS A 364 -6.88 7.93 -3.32
N GLN A 365 -6.37 7.69 -4.53
CA GLN A 365 -5.09 8.25 -4.99
C GLN A 365 -5.14 9.78 -5.01
N ASN A 366 -6.17 10.39 -5.60
CA ASN A 366 -6.35 11.84 -5.61
C ASN A 366 -6.47 12.43 -4.21
N ARG A 367 -7.23 11.79 -3.32
CA ARG A 367 -7.34 12.21 -1.91
C ARG A 367 -5.99 12.15 -1.21
N TRP A 368 -5.19 11.12 -1.49
CA TRP A 368 -3.85 11.00 -0.90
C TRP A 368 -2.96 12.18 -1.30
N VAL A 369 -2.88 12.50 -2.60
CA VAL A 369 -2.09 13.65 -3.09
C VAL A 369 -2.56 14.93 -2.42
N LYS A 370 -3.86 15.22 -2.43
CA LYS A 370 -4.43 16.41 -1.79
C LYS A 370 -4.09 16.49 -0.30
N ASN A 371 -4.25 15.42 0.44
CA ASN A 371 -4.07 15.43 1.90
C ASN A 371 -2.60 15.36 2.35
N ARG A 372 -1.71 14.81 1.54
CA ARG A 372 -0.32 14.60 1.93
C ARG A 372 0.61 15.65 1.34
N PHE A 373 0.46 15.96 0.06
CA PHE A 373 1.37 16.88 -0.63
C PHE A 373 0.86 18.31 -0.66
N LEU A 374 -0.45 18.51 -0.82
CA LEU A 374 -1.00 19.86 -1.04
C LEU A 374 -1.53 20.55 0.22
N SER A 375 -2.08 19.78 1.18
CA SER A 375 -2.71 20.34 2.38
C SER A 375 -1.78 20.43 3.60
N ARG A 376 -0.50 20.13 3.46
CA ARG A 376 0.49 20.13 4.55
C ARG A 376 1.73 20.88 4.16
N PRO A 377 1.66 22.23 4.07
CA PRO A 377 2.84 23.02 3.76
C PRO A 377 3.88 22.89 4.89
N GLY A 378 5.13 22.87 4.50
CA GLY A 378 6.25 22.79 5.44
C GLY A 378 7.58 22.84 4.69
N PRO A 379 8.69 23.10 5.36
CA PRO A 379 10.00 23.25 4.72
C PRO A 379 10.48 21.96 4.05
N SER A 380 9.99 20.81 4.52
CA SER A 380 10.33 19.48 3.95
C SER A 380 9.36 19.02 2.86
N VAL A 381 8.37 19.83 2.46
CA VAL A 381 7.40 19.48 1.41
C VAL A 381 7.78 20.19 0.13
N PRO A 382 8.22 19.45 -0.91
CA PRO A 382 8.57 20.04 -2.19
C PRO A 382 7.37 20.70 -2.87
N PRO A 383 7.59 21.72 -3.70
CA PRO A 383 6.53 22.30 -4.52
C PRO A 383 5.95 21.26 -5.48
N VAL A 384 4.63 21.29 -5.67
CA VAL A 384 3.91 20.39 -6.58
C VAL A 384 3.33 21.21 -7.71
N TYR A 385 3.65 20.86 -8.95
CA TYR A 385 3.16 21.52 -10.15
C TYR A 385 1.99 20.74 -10.75
N GLY A 386 0.83 21.39 -10.84
CA GLY A 386 -0.40 20.78 -11.39
C GLY A 386 -0.43 20.84 -12.91
N LEU A 387 -0.77 19.72 -13.52
CA LEU A 387 -0.98 19.59 -14.96
C LEU A 387 -2.39 19.05 -15.20
N GLU A 388 -3.21 19.83 -15.88
CA GLU A 388 -4.60 19.46 -16.11
C GLU A 388 -4.73 18.58 -17.37
N VAL A 389 -5.46 17.47 -17.25
CA VAL A 389 -5.59 16.44 -18.28
C VAL A 389 -7.06 16.23 -18.68
N SER A 390 -7.88 17.26 -18.63
CA SER A 390 -9.32 17.13 -18.96
C SER A 390 -9.54 16.89 -20.45
N ASP A 391 -8.74 17.48 -21.30
CA ASP A 391 -8.79 17.31 -22.76
C ASP A 391 -7.50 16.65 -23.29
N VAL A 392 -7.61 15.39 -23.73
CA VAL A 392 -6.47 14.64 -24.26
C VAL A 392 -6.01 15.18 -25.64
N SER A 393 -6.88 15.84 -26.40
CA SER A 393 -6.50 16.41 -27.69
C SER A 393 -5.49 17.54 -27.55
N LYS A 394 -5.46 18.20 -26.39
CA LYS A 394 -4.52 19.28 -26.02
C LYS A 394 -3.33 18.78 -25.19
N TRP A 395 -3.05 17.49 -25.24
CA TRP A 395 -2.01 16.88 -24.40
C TRP A 395 -0.63 17.54 -24.53
N GLU A 396 -0.20 17.81 -25.75
CA GLU A 396 1.10 18.44 -26.01
C GLU A 396 1.16 19.83 -25.35
N GLU A 397 0.17 20.68 -25.59
CA GLU A 397 0.09 22.06 -25.13
C GLU A 397 -0.16 22.16 -23.61
N SER A 398 -1.07 21.34 -23.06
CA SER A 398 -1.52 21.48 -21.67
C SER A 398 -0.73 20.63 -20.68
N VAL A 399 -0.02 19.61 -21.15
CA VAL A 399 0.67 18.65 -20.29
C VAL A 399 2.15 18.52 -20.59
N LEU A 400 2.50 18.17 -21.84
CA LEU A 400 3.89 17.82 -22.16
C LEU A 400 4.82 19.03 -22.18
N GLU A 401 4.47 20.09 -22.90
CA GLU A 401 5.33 21.29 -22.97
C GLU A 401 5.47 21.99 -21.60
N PRO A 402 4.39 22.19 -20.81
CA PRO A 402 4.54 22.68 -19.44
C PRO A 402 5.40 21.78 -18.54
N ALA A 403 5.24 20.44 -18.66
CA ALA A 403 6.07 19.51 -17.90
C ALA A 403 7.55 19.61 -18.27
N LEU A 404 7.86 19.71 -19.57
CA LEU A 404 9.23 19.88 -20.06
C LEU A 404 9.85 21.20 -19.59
N GLU A 405 9.10 22.29 -19.64
CA GLU A 405 9.55 23.62 -19.15
C GLU A 405 9.89 23.56 -17.66
N ILE A 406 8.98 22.99 -16.84
CA ILE A 406 9.22 22.84 -15.41
C ILE A 406 10.48 22.02 -15.14
N VAL A 407 10.62 20.83 -15.77
CA VAL A 407 11.78 19.96 -15.53
C VAL A 407 13.08 20.60 -16.01
N ARG A 408 13.07 21.30 -17.15
CA ARG A 408 14.24 22.04 -17.66
C ARG A 408 14.67 23.14 -16.71
N SER A 409 13.72 23.88 -16.12
CA SER A 409 14.02 24.89 -15.08
C SER A 409 14.73 24.27 -13.88
N PHE A 410 14.26 23.10 -13.41
CA PHE A 410 14.93 22.36 -12.33
C PHE A 410 16.34 21.89 -12.70
N ILE A 411 16.56 21.42 -13.95
CA ILE A 411 17.88 21.04 -14.45
C ILE A 411 18.83 22.25 -14.46
N GLN A 412 18.33 23.42 -14.82
CA GLN A 412 19.11 24.66 -14.90
C GLN A 412 19.31 25.34 -13.53
N GLY A 413 18.66 24.82 -12.47
CA GLY A 413 18.68 25.44 -11.14
C GLY A 413 17.87 26.73 -11.06
N HIS A 414 16.94 26.94 -11.98
CA HIS A 414 16.04 28.10 -12.02
C HIS A 414 14.68 27.75 -11.44
N GLN A 415 13.95 28.76 -11.00
CA GLN A 415 12.56 28.61 -10.59
C GLN A 415 11.66 28.51 -11.84
N PRO A 416 10.79 27.50 -11.97
CA PRO A 416 9.85 27.41 -13.09
C PRO A 416 8.92 28.63 -13.18
N ALA A 417 8.54 29.03 -14.37
CA ALA A 417 7.54 30.08 -14.61
C ALA A 417 6.15 29.66 -14.08
N ALA A 418 5.84 28.36 -14.16
CA ALA A 418 4.62 27.78 -13.59
C ALA A 418 4.60 27.90 -12.06
N ALA A 419 3.49 28.39 -11.51
CA ALA A 419 3.30 28.48 -10.07
C ALA A 419 2.93 27.09 -9.50
N PRO A 420 3.53 26.68 -8.35
CA PRO A 420 3.13 25.46 -7.68
C PRO A 420 1.69 25.56 -7.15
N VAL A 421 1.00 24.42 -7.12
CA VAL A 421 -0.38 24.33 -6.62
C VAL A 421 -0.40 24.66 -5.13
N LYS A 422 -1.18 25.67 -4.75
CA LYS A 422 -1.46 26.02 -3.36
C LYS A 422 -2.89 25.64 -3.03
N MET A 423 -3.07 24.79 -2.04
CA MET A 423 -4.40 24.55 -1.46
C MET A 423 -4.53 25.36 -0.17
N PRO A 424 -5.72 25.93 0.10
CA PRO A 424 -5.98 26.57 1.38
C PRO A 424 -5.68 25.55 2.50
N CYS A 425 -4.74 25.90 3.36
CA CYS A 425 -4.47 25.11 4.56
C CYS A 425 -5.68 25.30 5.48
N ASN A 426 -6.48 24.26 5.64
CA ASN A 426 -7.46 24.25 6.69
C ASN A 426 -6.71 24.05 8.01
N GLU A 427 -6.52 25.11 8.76
CA GLU A 427 -5.85 25.11 10.08
C GLU A 427 -6.59 24.24 11.12
N THR A 428 -7.84 23.94 10.87
CA THR A 428 -8.56 22.92 11.62
C THR A 428 -8.07 21.54 11.20
N GLU A 429 -6.88 21.14 11.68
CA GLU A 429 -6.44 19.77 11.56
C GLU A 429 -7.53 18.85 12.11
N ASN A 430 -7.97 17.91 11.28
CA ASN A 430 -8.83 16.83 11.75
C ASN A 430 -7.96 15.93 12.66
N LYS A 431 -7.89 16.32 13.95
CA LYS A 431 -7.18 15.51 14.95
C LYS A 431 -7.76 14.12 14.93
N ARG A 432 -6.93 13.13 14.72
CA ARG A 432 -7.34 11.73 14.81
C ARG A 432 -7.37 11.36 16.29
N SER A 433 -8.50 11.59 16.92
CA SER A 433 -8.82 11.19 18.29
C SER A 433 -9.79 10.01 18.28
N TYR A 434 -9.71 9.22 19.31
CA TYR A 434 -10.56 8.04 19.50
C TYR A 434 -11.85 8.48 20.23
N HIS A 435 -12.98 8.15 19.63
CA HIS A 435 -14.30 8.37 20.22
C HIS A 435 -15.12 7.09 20.14
N MET A 436 -15.96 6.86 21.13
CA MET A 436 -16.92 5.76 21.14
C MET A 436 -18.33 6.33 21.24
N CYS A 437 -19.25 5.85 20.42
CA CYS A 437 -20.64 6.28 20.45
C CYS A 437 -21.43 5.42 21.43
N ASP A 438 -21.95 6.02 22.51
CA ASP A 438 -22.70 5.32 23.57
C ASP A 438 -23.99 4.68 23.09
N LEU A 439 -24.55 5.14 21.94
CA LEU A 439 -25.80 4.63 21.40
C LEU A 439 -25.65 3.42 20.48
N CYS A 440 -24.51 3.28 19.79
CA CYS A 440 -24.29 2.19 18.84
C CYS A 440 -22.96 1.46 19.04
N ASP A 441 -22.23 1.75 20.10
CA ASP A 441 -20.92 1.21 20.50
C ASP A 441 -19.86 1.28 19.39
N ARG A 442 -20.06 2.15 18.41
CA ARG A 442 -19.14 2.30 17.29
C ARG A 442 -17.96 3.17 17.65
N ILE A 443 -16.77 2.67 17.35
CA ILE A 443 -15.53 3.44 17.43
C ILE A 443 -15.42 4.35 16.21
N ILE A 444 -15.10 5.63 16.45
CA ILE A 444 -14.92 6.68 15.46
C ILE A 444 -13.56 7.29 15.69
N ILE A 445 -12.74 7.34 14.63
CA ILE A 445 -11.41 7.94 14.69
C ILE A 445 -11.45 9.26 13.91
N GLY A 446 -11.32 10.37 14.65
CA GLY A 446 -11.26 11.72 14.12
C GLY A 446 -12.31 12.64 14.68
N ASP A 447 -11.90 13.83 15.11
CA ASP A 447 -12.78 14.85 15.69
C ASP A 447 -13.81 15.36 14.69
N ARG A 448 -13.44 15.40 13.41
CA ARG A 448 -14.36 15.87 12.36
C ARG A 448 -15.52 14.89 12.12
N GLU A 449 -15.25 13.59 12.15
CA GLU A 449 -16.28 12.55 12.06
C GLU A 449 -17.11 12.49 13.33
N TRP A 450 -16.54 12.85 14.48
CA TRP A 450 -17.20 12.94 15.76
C TRP A 450 -17.97 14.26 15.94
N ALA A 451 -17.33 15.41 15.70
CA ALA A 451 -17.85 16.77 15.94
C ALA A 451 -19.11 17.13 15.14
N ALA A 452 -19.44 16.34 14.14
CA ALA A 452 -20.66 16.52 13.37
C ALA A 452 -21.93 16.05 14.12
N ALA A 453 -21.87 15.76 15.44
CA ALA A 453 -23.00 15.28 16.23
C ALA A 453 -23.21 16.09 17.53
N PRO A 454 -24.28 16.84 17.73
CA PRO A 454 -24.57 17.52 19.01
C PRO A 454 -25.08 16.55 20.08
N GLY A 455 -24.49 16.60 21.28
CA GLY A 455 -25.11 16.13 22.52
C GLY A 455 -24.65 14.81 23.14
N SER A 456 -23.37 14.41 23.09
CA SER A 456 -22.87 13.31 23.91
C SER A 456 -21.69 13.74 24.79
N PRO A 457 -21.62 13.30 26.08
CA PRO A 457 -20.46 13.55 26.91
C PRO A 457 -19.23 12.79 26.38
N VAL A 458 -18.10 13.44 26.37
CA VAL A 458 -16.82 12.88 25.92
C VAL A 458 -16.18 12.13 27.07
N ARG A 459 -16.09 10.80 27.00
CA ARG A 459 -15.18 10.00 27.83
C ARG A 459 -13.87 9.82 27.11
N VAL A 460 -12.83 10.48 27.55
CA VAL A 460 -11.45 10.23 27.12
C VAL A 460 -10.73 9.55 28.29
N LEU A 461 -10.39 8.29 28.13
CA LEU A 461 -9.49 7.51 29.01
C LEU A 461 -9.64 7.82 30.52
N GLY A 462 -10.84 7.63 31.07
CA GLY A 462 -11.03 7.58 32.53
C GLY A 462 -11.00 8.92 33.28
N VAL A 463 -10.97 10.06 32.60
CA VAL A 463 -11.03 11.39 33.21
C VAL A 463 -12.30 12.12 32.73
N ASP A 464 -13.18 12.46 33.65
CA ASP A 464 -14.36 13.28 33.39
C ASP A 464 -13.93 14.73 33.15
N MET A 465 -13.95 15.18 31.91
CA MET A 465 -13.79 16.57 31.53
C MET A 465 -15.16 17.20 31.31
N ALA A 466 -15.35 18.40 31.87
CA ALA A 466 -16.58 19.18 31.82
C ALA A 466 -17.08 19.45 30.39
N PRO A 467 -18.38 19.66 30.17
CA PRO A 467 -18.98 19.70 28.84
C PRO A 467 -18.65 21.02 28.12
N LEU A 468 -17.75 20.97 27.17
CA LEU A 468 -17.64 21.97 26.12
C LEU A 468 -18.53 21.57 24.97
N GLY A 469 -19.56 22.39 24.76
CA GLY A 469 -20.51 22.50 23.64
C GLY A 469 -20.65 21.29 22.70
N THR A 470 -21.79 20.68 22.79
CA THR A 470 -22.43 19.64 21.99
C THR A 470 -22.00 19.54 20.51
N PRO A 471 -21.38 18.42 20.12
CA PRO A 471 -21.36 18.02 18.73
C PRO A 471 -21.80 16.57 18.53
N CYS A 472 -22.69 16.27 17.62
CA CYS A 472 -22.86 14.93 17.06
C CYS A 472 -24.00 14.78 16.03
N CYS A 473 -24.09 15.66 15.02
CA CYS A 473 -25.14 15.51 14.00
C CYS A 473 -24.78 14.57 12.85
N ALA A 474 -23.51 14.50 12.38
CA ALA A 474 -23.19 13.71 11.19
C ALA A 474 -23.17 12.21 11.47
N HIS A 475 -22.53 11.77 12.56
CA HIS A 475 -22.52 10.34 12.89
C HIS A 475 -23.93 9.82 13.17
N ARG A 476 -24.72 10.48 14.02
CA ARG A 476 -26.12 10.07 14.34
C ARG A 476 -27.04 10.09 13.13
N LYS A 477 -26.82 10.99 12.16
CA LYS A 477 -27.56 11.03 10.89
C LYS A 477 -27.01 10.05 9.84
N SER A 478 -25.85 9.43 10.07
CA SER A 478 -25.25 8.52 9.10
C SER A 478 -26.09 7.25 8.93
N LYS A 479 -26.18 6.78 7.69
CA LYS A 479 -26.83 5.48 7.38
C LYS A 479 -26.25 4.33 8.21
N SER A 480 -24.96 4.39 8.50
CA SER A 480 -24.23 3.38 9.27
C SER A 480 -24.67 3.37 10.74
N HIS A 481 -24.86 4.54 11.38
CA HIS A 481 -25.38 4.65 12.74
C HIS A 481 -26.81 4.10 12.84
N LEU A 482 -27.68 4.52 11.93
CA LEU A 482 -29.06 4.06 11.88
C LEU A 482 -29.16 2.54 11.65
N HIS A 483 -28.29 1.97 10.84
CA HIS A 483 -28.22 0.53 10.62
C HIS A 483 -27.80 -0.22 11.89
N GLN A 484 -26.78 0.25 12.60
CA GLN A 484 -26.33 -0.36 13.87
C GLN A 484 -27.40 -0.27 14.96
N LEU A 485 -28.09 0.85 15.09
CA LEU A 485 -29.21 0.98 16.02
C LEU A 485 -30.34 -0.01 15.71
N LYS A 486 -30.67 -0.21 14.43
CA LYS A 486 -31.66 -1.22 14.02
C LYS A 486 -31.21 -2.63 14.38
N LYS A 487 -29.94 -2.95 14.15
CA LYS A 487 -29.36 -4.25 14.49
C LYS A 487 -29.38 -4.51 16.01
N ARG A 488 -29.02 -3.50 16.82
CA ARG A 488 -29.05 -3.59 18.29
C ARG A 488 -30.46 -3.81 18.81
N ARG A 489 -31.45 -3.00 18.36
CA ARG A 489 -32.86 -3.16 18.72
C ARG A 489 -33.40 -4.56 18.37
N LYS A 490 -32.96 -5.14 17.26
CA LYS A 490 -33.34 -6.51 16.89
C LYS A 490 -32.74 -7.54 17.86
N LEU A 491 -31.46 -7.40 18.24
CA LEU A 491 -30.83 -8.29 19.23
C LEU A 491 -31.47 -8.18 20.60
N ASP A 492 -31.82 -6.96 21.02
CA ASP A 492 -32.50 -6.72 22.29
C ASP A 492 -33.92 -7.33 22.28
N SER A 493 -34.66 -7.24 21.17
CA SER A 493 -35.97 -7.87 21.02
C SER A 493 -35.90 -9.41 21.00
N ASP A 494 -34.89 -9.97 20.33
CA ASP A 494 -34.68 -11.42 20.28
C ASP A 494 -34.26 -11.97 21.66
N ALA A 495 -33.48 -11.21 22.45
CA ALA A 495 -33.10 -11.56 23.81
C ALA A 495 -34.32 -11.53 24.77
N VAL A 496 -35.20 -10.55 24.67
CA VAL A 496 -36.44 -10.46 25.45
C VAL A 496 -37.39 -11.60 25.12
N ALA A 497 -37.57 -11.92 23.84
CA ALA A 497 -38.39 -13.05 23.39
C ALA A 497 -37.87 -14.40 23.92
N THR A 498 -36.56 -14.55 24.08
CA THR A 498 -35.93 -15.78 24.63
C THR A 498 -36.16 -15.88 26.14
N ILE A 499 -36.19 -14.77 26.88
CA ILE A 499 -36.48 -14.74 28.32
C ILE A 499 -37.96 -15.02 28.59
N GLU A 500 -38.88 -14.46 27.78
CA GLU A 500 -40.31 -14.73 27.91
C GLU A 500 -40.69 -16.19 27.56
N SER A 501 -39.96 -16.83 26.65
CA SER A 501 -40.17 -18.25 26.32
C SER A 501 -39.66 -19.24 27.38
N GLN A 502 -38.84 -18.81 28.34
CA GLN A 502 -38.33 -19.61 29.47
C GLN A 502 -39.14 -19.44 30.76
N SER A 503 -40.09 -18.50 30.82
CA SER A 503 -40.89 -18.21 32.01
C SER A 503 -42.30 -18.78 32.05
N ILE A 504 -42.68 -19.67 31.12
CA ILE A 504 -43.98 -20.32 31.12
C ILE A 504 -43.79 -21.82 31.28
N SER A 505 -43.69 -22.27 32.52
CA SER A 505 -44.01 -23.64 32.92
C SER A 505 -45.13 -23.58 33.95
N PRO A 506 -46.34 -24.04 33.67
CA PRO A 506 -47.35 -24.15 34.71
C PRO A 506 -47.17 -25.47 35.44
N ASP A 507 -47.04 -25.36 36.76
CA ASP A 507 -47.28 -26.43 37.74
C ASP A 507 -48.61 -27.11 37.46
N ARG A 508 -48.60 -28.41 37.41
CA ARG A 508 -49.77 -29.26 37.62
C ARG A 508 -49.39 -30.44 38.47
N ASP A 509 -49.74 -30.37 39.73
CA ASP A 509 -49.96 -31.49 40.64
C ASP A 509 -50.94 -32.46 40.01
N LYS A 510 -50.60 -33.75 40.09
CA LYS A 510 -51.55 -34.83 40.41
C LYS A 510 -50.84 -36.18 40.69
N GLU A 511 -50.93 -36.54 41.97
CA GLU A 511 -51.35 -37.83 42.55
C GLU A 511 -50.80 -39.15 42.02
N LEU A 512 -50.23 -39.82 42.97
CA LEU A 512 -49.92 -41.25 43.11
C LEU A 512 -51.01 -42.20 42.57
N LYS A 513 -50.57 -43.22 41.86
CA LYS A 513 -51.05 -44.63 42.10
C LYS A 513 -50.01 -45.63 41.62
N GLU A 514 -49.68 -46.51 42.59
CA GLU A 514 -48.91 -47.76 42.40
C GLU A 514 -49.55 -48.72 41.41
N LYS A 515 -48.75 -49.47 40.69
CA LYS A 515 -48.71 -50.93 40.66
C LYS A 515 -47.87 -51.48 39.51
N GLY A 516 -46.95 -52.37 39.88
CA GLY A 516 -46.72 -53.64 39.17
C GLY A 516 -45.52 -53.69 38.20
N SER A 517 -44.38 -54.14 38.70
CA SER A 517 -43.39 -54.94 37.94
C SER A 517 -43.97 -56.32 37.59
N PRO A 518 -43.36 -57.21 36.73
CA PRO A 518 -41.98 -57.24 36.21
C PRO A 518 -41.88 -57.80 34.74
N GLY A 519 -40.64 -57.89 34.24
CA GLY A 519 -40.23 -58.73 33.10
C GLY A 519 -39.19 -58.05 32.21
N GLN A 520 -37.98 -58.28 32.43
CA GLN A 520 -36.92 -59.13 31.89
C GLN A 520 -36.85 -59.19 30.34
N ASN A 521 -35.59 -59.02 29.94
CA ASN A 521 -34.76 -59.56 28.83
C ASN A 521 -34.44 -58.54 27.75
N ASP A 522 -33.16 -58.21 27.66
CA ASP A 522 -31.96 -58.85 27.09
C ASP A 522 -31.68 -58.48 25.62
N GLU A 523 -30.41 -58.13 25.43
CA GLU A 523 -29.59 -58.33 24.21
C GLU A 523 -29.90 -57.42 22.99
N GLU A 524 -29.03 -56.91 22.26
CA GLU A 524 -27.58 -57.07 21.95
C GLU A 524 -27.13 -55.90 21.06
N LEU A 525 -25.93 -55.46 21.29
CA LEU A 525 -24.80 -55.26 20.35
C LEU A 525 -25.06 -55.28 18.85
N LYS A 526 -24.47 -54.27 18.19
CA LYS A 526 -23.52 -54.26 17.05
C LYS A 526 -23.47 -52.87 16.47
N SER A 527 -22.38 -52.12 16.55
CA SER A 527 -21.05 -52.08 15.90
C SER A 527 -21.09 -51.86 14.38
N SER A 528 -20.28 -50.82 13.98
CA SER A 528 -19.59 -50.59 12.71
C SER A 528 -20.45 -50.25 11.48
N VAL A 529 -20.17 -49.20 10.78
CA VAL A 529 -18.98 -48.81 9.98
C VAL A 529 -18.99 -47.28 9.82
#